data_f21f89f40c90a555454eb342ec08a17c
#
_entry.id   f21f89f40c90a555454eb342ec08a17c
#
_cell.length_a   1.000
_cell.length_b   1.000
_cell.length_c   1.000
_cell.angle_alpha   90.00
_cell.angle_beta   90.00
_cell.angle_gamma   90.00
#
_symmetry.space_group_name_H-M   'P 1'
#
loop_
_entity.id
_entity.type
_entity.pdbx_description
1 polymer ?
#
loop_
_entity_poly.entity_id
_entity_poly.type
_entity_poly.pdbx_seq_one_letter_code
_entity_poly.pdbx_strand_id
1 'polypeptide(L)'
;MRKLSAVAVAMILAIALYFTLVWGADALRVLTSPTYGLDDVWNSQFIFAIGNLLGLSPVGLIKLAAFFGALKLAVAGICAVYVIDRCRAFFGGKANSDVLEGGMILVVLVSIASVGPAVWSQNAELVRSETMQLMLAAIATALCLVERKYDRPVEEANETKPEVVTELAATQRGAPWFSPFR
;
A
#
# COMPACT_ATOMS: atom_id res chain seq x y z
N MET A 1 7.44 13.80 -19.90
CA MET A 1 6.47 13.28 -18.92
C MET A 1 6.78 11.83 -18.45
N ARG A 2 7.22 10.90 -19.30
CA ARG A 2 7.59 9.50 -18.92
C ARG A 2 8.63 9.35 -17.78
N LYS A 3 9.57 10.28 -17.61
CA LYS A 3 10.65 10.17 -16.60
C LYS A 3 10.17 10.40 -15.15
N LEU A 4 9.17 11.25 -14.94
CA LEU A 4 8.66 11.53 -13.59
C LEU A 4 7.86 10.33 -13.06
N SER A 5 7.08 9.68 -13.91
CA SER A 5 6.36 8.44 -13.59
C SER A 5 7.33 7.30 -13.22
N ALA A 6 8.43 7.12 -13.93
CA ALA A 6 9.41 6.08 -13.64
C ALA A 6 10.09 6.25 -12.28
N VAL A 7 10.41 7.48 -11.88
CA VAL A 7 11.00 7.77 -10.56
C VAL A 7 9.99 7.49 -9.44
N ALA A 8 8.73 7.93 -9.61
CA ALA A 8 7.69 7.66 -8.63
C ALA A 8 7.48 6.16 -8.42
N VAL A 9 7.38 5.39 -9.52
CA VAL A 9 7.26 3.91 -9.47
C VAL A 9 8.47 3.28 -8.78
N ALA A 10 9.69 3.74 -9.06
CA ALA A 10 10.89 3.23 -8.41
C ALA A 10 10.90 3.51 -6.90
N MET A 11 10.44 4.70 -6.48
CA MET A 11 10.32 5.04 -5.06
C MET A 11 9.26 4.20 -4.36
N ILE A 12 8.10 4.01 -4.96
CA ILE A 12 7.03 3.15 -4.41
C ILE A 12 7.56 1.71 -4.27
N LEU A 13 8.25 1.20 -5.29
CA LEU A 13 8.84 -0.15 -5.27
C LEU A 13 9.88 -0.29 -4.14
N ALA A 14 10.74 0.72 -3.95
CA ALA A 14 11.73 0.71 -2.88
C ALA A 14 11.09 0.71 -1.48
N ILE A 15 10.02 1.50 -1.28
CA ILE A 15 9.27 1.53 -0.02
C ILE A 15 8.54 0.19 0.20
N ALA A 16 7.89 -0.37 -0.82
CA ALA A 16 7.23 -1.67 -0.72
C ALA A 16 8.24 -2.79 -0.41
N LEU A 17 9.42 -2.77 -1.01
CA LEU A 17 10.49 -3.70 -0.71
C LEU A 17 10.99 -3.55 0.74
N TYR A 18 11.13 -2.32 1.22
CA TYR A 18 11.49 -2.05 2.61
C TYR A 18 10.48 -2.68 3.58
N PHE A 19 9.17 -2.43 3.40
CA PHE A 19 8.14 -3.02 4.26
C PHE A 19 8.12 -4.55 4.15
N THR A 20 8.30 -5.11 2.96
CA THR A 20 8.39 -6.57 2.77
C THR A 20 9.52 -7.18 3.57
N LEU A 21 10.72 -6.59 3.52
CA LEU A 21 11.90 -7.14 4.18
C LEU A 21 11.88 -6.88 5.68
N VAL A 22 11.64 -5.65 6.10
CA VAL A 22 11.75 -5.26 7.52
C VAL A 22 10.57 -5.83 8.32
N TRP A 23 9.34 -5.61 7.86
CA TRP A 23 8.16 -6.12 8.57
C TRP A 23 8.01 -7.63 8.43
N GLY A 24 8.41 -8.20 7.29
CA GLY A 24 8.43 -9.65 7.10
C GLY A 24 9.42 -10.34 8.03
N ALA A 25 10.65 -9.83 8.14
CA ALA A 25 11.64 -10.37 9.05
C ALA A 25 11.22 -10.23 10.52
N ASP A 26 10.67 -9.07 10.90
CA ASP A 26 10.17 -8.83 12.26
C ASP A 26 8.99 -9.74 12.60
N ALA A 27 8.01 -9.85 11.71
CA ALA A 27 6.87 -10.74 11.88
C ALA A 27 7.28 -12.21 12.00
N LEU A 28 8.20 -12.68 11.15
CA LEU A 28 8.71 -14.04 11.24
C LEU A 28 9.43 -14.28 12.56
N ARG A 29 10.26 -13.33 13.02
CA ARG A 29 10.92 -13.43 14.32
C ARG A 29 9.91 -13.56 15.46
N VAL A 30 8.88 -12.69 15.48
CA VAL A 30 7.83 -12.72 16.51
C VAL A 30 7.05 -14.03 16.46
N LEU A 31 6.64 -14.51 15.29
CA LEU A 31 5.80 -15.69 15.17
C LEU A 31 6.55 -17.02 15.34
N THR A 32 7.87 -17.04 15.09
CA THR A 32 8.69 -18.25 15.28
C THR A 32 9.33 -18.33 16.67
N SER A 33 9.37 -17.23 17.42
CA SER A 33 9.86 -17.22 18.79
C SER A 33 8.87 -17.91 19.73
N PRO A 34 9.31 -18.78 20.67
CA PRO A 34 8.44 -19.43 21.65
C PRO A 34 7.73 -18.43 22.58
N THR A 35 8.27 -17.24 22.74
CA THR A 35 7.73 -16.15 23.56
C THR A 35 7.05 -15.06 22.75
N TYR A 36 6.85 -15.30 21.43
CA TYR A 36 6.26 -14.32 20.49
C TYR A 36 6.96 -12.96 20.51
N GLY A 37 8.31 -13.00 20.64
CA GLY A 37 9.14 -11.80 20.63
C GLY A 37 9.05 -10.93 21.88
N LEU A 38 8.45 -11.41 22.96
CA LEU A 38 8.42 -10.72 24.25
C LEU A 38 9.79 -10.67 24.93
N ASP A 39 10.76 -11.45 24.44
CA ASP A 39 12.17 -11.38 24.87
C ASP A 39 12.92 -10.20 24.22
N ASP A 40 12.40 -9.65 23.13
CA ASP A 40 12.97 -8.49 22.47
C ASP A 40 12.48 -7.21 23.17
N VAL A 41 13.42 -6.41 23.66
CA VAL A 41 13.15 -5.17 24.42
C VAL A 41 12.21 -4.23 23.66
N TRP A 42 12.34 -4.14 22.35
CA TRP A 42 11.54 -3.27 21.49
C TRP A 42 10.08 -3.70 21.39
N ASN A 43 9.84 -4.98 21.06
CA ASN A 43 8.50 -5.52 20.96
C ASN A 43 7.81 -5.62 22.32
N SER A 44 8.56 -6.00 23.36
CA SER A 44 8.01 -6.13 24.71
C SER A 44 7.51 -4.80 25.25
N GLN A 45 8.26 -3.71 25.10
CA GLN A 45 7.84 -2.38 25.60
C GLN A 45 6.54 -1.91 24.97
N PHE A 46 6.38 -2.10 23.65
CA PHE A 46 5.17 -1.76 22.93
C PHE A 46 3.97 -2.60 23.41
N ILE A 47 4.13 -3.92 23.49
CA ILE A 47 3.08 -4.85 23.93
C ILE A 47 2.70 -4.61 25.40
N PHE A 48 3.68 -4.35 26.26
CA PHE A 48 3.41 -4.02 27.67
C PHE A 48 2.72 -2.66 27.83
N ALA A 49 3.07 -1.66 27.02
CA ALA A 49 2.40 -0.36 27.05
C ALA A 49 0.90 -0.49 26.72
N ILE A 50 0.55 -1.23 25.67
CA ILE A 50 -0.84 -1.51 25.33
C ILE A 50 -1.50 -2.40 26.37
N GLY A 51 -0.81 -3.44 26.84
CA GLY A 51 -1.31 -4.37 27.83
C GLY A 51 -1.66 -3.71 29.14
N ASN A 52 -0.83 -2.79 29.61
CA ASN A 52 -1.09 -1.99 30.81
C ASN A 52 -2.29 -1.05 30.62
N LEU A 53 -2.40 -0.44 29.44
CA LEU A 53 -3.54 0.44 29.11
C LEU A 53 -4.87 -0.32 29.11
N LEU A 54 -4.86 -1.57 28.61
CA LEU A 54 -6.06 -2.40 28.47
C LEU A 54 -6.26 -3.35 29.68
N GLY A 55 -5.36 -3.36 30.64
CA GLY A 55 -5.43 -4.27 31.82
C GLY A 55 -5.37 -5.74 31.43
N LEU A 56 -4.55 -6.10 30.42
CA LEU A 56 -4.49 -7.46 29.89
C LEU A 56 -3.76 -8.42 30.84
N SER A 57 -4.26 -9.66 30.91
CA SER A 57 -3.56 -10.77 31.57
C SER A 57 -2.30 -11.19 30.77
N PRO A 58 -1.36 -11.94 31.36
CA PRO A 58 -0.18 -12.43 30.65
C PRO A 58 -0.50 -13.21 29.36
N VAL A 59 -1.58 -13.99 29.39
CA VAL A 59 -2.07 -14.70 28.19
C VAL A 59 -2.61 -13.72 27.15
N GLY A 60 -3.22 -12.62 27.58
CA GLY A 60 -3.69 -11.55 26.71
C GLY A 60 -2.53 -10.85 25.99
N LEU A 61 -1.40 -10.63 26.67
CA LEU A 61 -0.20 -10.05 26.09
C LEU A 61 0.39 -10.93 24.96
N ILE A 62 0.45 -12.24 25.18
CA ILE A 62 0.91 -13.20 24.15
C ILE A 62 -0.02 -13.15 22.91
N LYS A 63 -1.31 -13.14 23.12
CA LYS A 63 -2.29 -13.03 22.02
C LYS A 63 -2.16 -11.71 21.26
N LEU A 64 -1.93 -10.62 21.97
CA LEU A 64 -1.71 -9.30 21.40
C LEU A 64 -0.44 -9.27 20.56
N ALA A 65 0.67 -9.85 21.08
CA ALA A 65 1.93 -9.94 20.34
C ALA A 65 1.77 -10.77 19.04
N ALA A 66 1.11 -11.93 19.13
CA ALA A 66 0.81 -12.77 17.98
C ALA A 66 -0.08 -12.05 16.95
N PHE A 67 -1.06 -11.28 17.40
CA PHE A 67 -1.93 -10.49 16.52
C PHE A 67 -1.15 -9.42 15.75
N PHE A 68 -0.30 -8.64 16.42
CA PHE A 68 0.53 -7.65 15.75
C PHE A 68 1.56 -8.30 14.80
N GLY A 69 2.15 -9.42 15.20
CA GLY A 69 3.01 -10.20 14.31
C GLY A 69 2.30 -10.67 13.04
N ALA A 70 1.08 -11.21 13.16
CA ALA A 70 0.27 -11.62 12.03
C ALA A 70 -0.12 -10.43 11.13
N LEU A 71 -0.43 -9.29 11.73
CA LEU A 71 -0.78 -8.06 10.99
C LEU A 71 0.41 -7.53 10.19
N LYS A 72 1.60 -7.47 10.79
CA LYS A 72 2.85 -7.12 10.09
C LYS A 72 3.15 -8.10 8.96
N LEU A 73 2.92 -9.41 9.16
CA LEU A 73 3.11 -10.43 8.13
C LEU A 73 2.14 -10.24 6.96
N ALA A 74 0.88 -9.92 7.23
CA ALA A 74 -0.12 -9.64 6.20
C ALA A 74 0.30 -8.43 5.34
N VAL A 75 0.74 -7.34 5.97
CA VAL A 75 1.26 -6.16 5.24
C VAL A 75 2.48 -6.52 4.40
N ALA A 76 3.45 -7.24 4.97
CA ALA A 76 4.63 -7.68 4.25
C ALA A 76 4.27 -8.55 3.04
N GLY A 77 3.27 -9.43 3.18
CA GLY A 77 2.73 -10.25 2.10
C GLY A 77 2.11 -9.42 0.97
N ILE A 78 1.28 -8.44 1.31
CA ILE A 78 0.67 -7.52 0.33
C ILE A 78 1.74 -6.74 -0.43
N CYS A 79 2.73 -6.19 0.29
CA CYS A 79 3.86 -5.48 -0.32
C CYS A 79 4.69 -6.41 -1.22
N ALA A 80 4.94 -7.66 -0.80
CA ALA A 80 5.66 -8.66 -1.60
C ALA A 80 4.94 -8.98 -2.91
N VAL A 81 3.62 -9.19 -2.87
CA VAL A 81 2.80 -9.42 -4.06
C VAL A 81 2.92 -8.24 -5.02
N TYR A 82 2.82 -7.02 -4.52
CA TYR A 82 3.01 -5.82 -5.36
C TYR A 82 4.39 -5.77 -6.01
N VAL A 83 5.46 -6.04 -5.25
CA VAL A 83 6.83 -6.07 -5.77
C VAL A 83 6.95 -7.11 -6.89
N ILE A 84 6.41 -8.32 -6.68
CA ILE A 84 6.43 -9.40 -7.66
C ILE A 84 5.65 -9.00 -8.93
N ASP A 85 4.45 -8.44 -8.77
CA ASP A 85 3.62 -8.02 -9.91
C ASP A 85 4.29 -6.89 -10.71
N ARG A 86 4.94 -5.95 -10.02
CA ARG A 86 5.68 -4.87 -10.70
C ARG A 86 6.91 -5.41 -11.41
N CYS A 87 7.64 -6.35 -10.83
CA CYS A 87 8.75 -7.03 -11.51
C CYS A 87 8.26 -7.79 -12.74
N ARG A 88 7.13 -8.50 -12.66
CA ARG A 88 6.53 -9.19 -13.82
C ARG A 88 6.09 -8.20 -14.91
N ALA A 89 5.58 -7.04 -14.55
CA ALA A 89 5.20 -5.99 -15.50
C ALA A 89 6.40 -5.45 -16.29
N PHE A 90 7.59 -5.45 -15.73
CA PHE A 90 8.84 -5.15 -16.46
C PHE A 90 9.10 -6.14 -17.60
N PHE A 91 8.64 -7.39 -17.48
CA PHE A 91 8.76 -8.45 -18.48
C PHE A 91 7.54 -8.61 -19.39
N GLY A 92 6.60 -7.63 -19.38
CA GLY A 92 5.46 -7.59 -20.30
C GLY A 92 4.10 -7.98 -19.70
N GLY A 93 3.98 -8.08 -18.38
CA GLY A 93 2.71 -8.28 -17.67
C GLY A 93 1.95 -6.97 -17.41
N LYS A 94 0.65 -7.09 -17.07
CA LYS A 94 -0.14 -5.96 -16.55
C LYS A 94 0.09 -5.86 -15.03
N ALA A 95 0.47 -4.68 -14.53
CA ALA A 95 0.57 -4.41 -13.09
C ALA A 95 -0.79 -3.97 -12.55
N ASN A 96 -1.19 -4.54 -11.41
CA ASN A 96 -2.40 -4.15 -10.69
C ASN A 96 -1.99 -3.27 -9.49
N SER A 97 -2.38 -1.99 -9.50
CA SER A 97 -2.02 -1.02 -8.44
C SER A 97 -2.95 -1.06 -7.24
N ASP A 98 -4.16 -1.63 -7.39
CA ASP A 98 -5.21 -1.60 -6.36
C ASP A 98 -4.82 -2.36 -5.08
N VAL A 99 -4.03 -3.43 -5.23
CA VAL A 99 -3.56 -4.25 -4.10
C VAL A 99 -2.64 -3.45 -3.18
N LEU A 100 -1.81 -2.57 -3.75
CA LEU A 100 -0.90 -1.74 -2.96
C LEU A 100 -1.65 -0.68 -2.16
N GLU A 101 -2.71 -0.08 -2.73
CA GLU A 101 -3.50 0.95 -2.04
C GLU A 101 -4.10 0.40 -0.74
N GLY A 102 -4.68 -0.80 -0.77
CA GLY A 102 -5.16 -1.50 0.43
C GLY A 102 -4.04 -1.81 1.43
N GLY A 103 -2.88 -2.24 0.94
CA GLY A 103 -1.70 -2.49 1.78
C GLY A 103 -1.20 -1.23 2.48
N MET A 104 -1.11 -0.11 1.79
CA MET A 104 -0.65 1.16 2.36
C MET A 104 -1.62 1.72 3.40
N ILE A 105 -2.93 1.60 3.19
CA ILE A 105 -3.94 1.96 4.20
C ILE A 105 -3.72 1.13 5.48
N LEU A 106 -3.48 -0.17 5.33
CA LEU A 106 -3.23 -1.06 6.47
C LEU A 106 -1.93 -0.68 7.19
N VAL A 107 -0.84 -0.35 6.47
CA VAL A 107 0.40 0.17 7.07
C VAL A 107 0.12 1.42 7.90
N VAL A 108 -0.61 2.39 7.35
CA VAL A 108 -0.94 3.64 8.05
C VAL A 108 -1.75 3.36 9.31
N LEU A 109 -2.75 2.48 9.24
CA LEU A 109 -3.57 2.10 10.40
C LEU A 109 -2.73 1.43 11.50
N VAL A 110 -1.86 0.48 11.13
CA VAL A 110 -0.96 -0.19 12.08
C VAL A 110 0.01 0.80 12.71
N SER A 111 0.62 1.67 11.90
CA SER A 111 1.57 2.68 12.39
C SER A 111 0.90 3.68 13.33
N ILE A 112 -0.32 4.15 13.03
CA ILE A 112 -1.08 5.03 13.93
C ILE A 112 -1.40 4.30 15.24
N ALA A 113 -1.85 3.05 15.17
CA ALA A 113 -2.13 2.25 16.36
C ALA A 113 -0.88 2.02 17.22
N SER A 114 0.30 1.95 16.60
CA SER A 114 1.59 1.78 17.28
C SER A 114 2.14 3.07 17.89
N VAL A 115 1.93 4.22 17.24
CA VAL A 115 2.42 5.54 17.71
C VAL A 115 1.75 5.94 19.03
N GLY A 116 0.46 5.68 19.22
CA GLY A 116 -0.27 6.06 20.43
C GLY A 116 0.39 5.54 21.71
N PRO A 117 0.54 4.21 21.86
CA PRO A 117 1.25 3.61 23.01
C PRO A 117 2.71 4.02 23.12
N ALA A 118 3.42 4.23 21.99
CA ALA A 118 4.80 4.68 21.99
C ALA A 118 4.95 6.09 22.63
N VAL A 119 4.06 7.00 22.28
CA VAL A 119 4.00 8.35 22.88
C VAL A 119 3.66 8.26 24.37
N TRP A 120 2.69 7.42 24.74
CA TRP A 120 2.29 7.23 26.14
C TRP A 120 3.43 6.68 26.99
N SER A 121 4.24 5.75 26.48
CA SER A 121 5.38 5.17 27.17
C SER A 121 6.57 6.11 27.31
N GLN A 122 6.54 7.31 26.73
CA GLN A 122 7.61 8.31 26.69
C GLN A 122 8.95 7.77 26.17
N ASN A 123 8.93 6.69 25.39
CA ASN A 123 10.12 6.12 24.81
C ASN A 123 10.45 6.80 23.48
N ALA A 124 11.43 7.72 23.52
CA ALA A 124 11.79 8.54 22.35
C ALA A 124 12.28 7.70 21.15
N GLU A 125 12.92 6.55 21.39
CA GLU A 125 13.41 5.68 20.32
C GLU A 125 12.26 4.97 19.60
N LEU A 126 11.27 4.43 20.36
CA LEU A 126 10.06 3.84 19.78
C LEU A 126 9.28 4.86 18.97
N VAL A 127 9.05 6.06 19.53
CA VAL A 127 8.35 7.14 18.83
C VAL A 127 9.07 7.50 17.53
N ARG A 128 10.40 7.60 17.56
CA ARG A 128 11.19 7.90 16.36
C ARG A 128 11.07 6.82 15.29
N SER A 129 11.15 5.55 15.66
CA SER A 129 11.04 4.42 14.74
C SER A 129 9.66 4.39 14.08
N GLU A 130 8.58 4.45 14.88
CA GLU A 130 7.20 4.42 14.39
C GLU A 130 6.86 5.65 13.55
N THR A 131 7.36 6.83 13.92
CA THR A 131 7.17 8.05 13.13
C THR A 131 7.86 7.96 11.77
N MET A 132 9.05 7.38 11.69
CA MET A 132 9.72 7.14 10.40
C MET A 132 8.91 6.20 9.50
N GLN A 133 8.37 5.11 10.04
CA GLN A 133 7.54 4.17 9.29
C GLN A 133 6.25 4.85 8.79
N LEU A 134 5.61 5.65 9.64
CA LEU A 134 4.43 6.43 9.27
C LEU A 134 4.74 7.44 8.15
N MET A 135 5.88 8.13 8.22
CA MET A 135 6.30 9.05 7.16
C MET A 135 6.53 8.31 5.83
N LEU A 136 7.20 7.16 5.84
CA LEU A 136 7.42 6.35 4.64
C LEU A 136 6.08 5.89 4.04
N ALA A 137 5.15 5.44 4.86
CA ALA A 137 3.82 5.04 4.42
C ALA A 137 3.04 6.23 3.83
N ALA A 138 3.11 7.41 4.45
CA ALA A 138 2.47 8.63 3.94
C ALA A 138 3.05 9.06 2.58
N ILE A 139 4.37 9.01 2.42
CA ILE A 139 5.04 9.30 1.15
C ILE A 139 4.60 8.31 0.07
N ALA A 140 4.59 7.01 0.37
CA ALA A 140 4.14 5.98 -0.58
C ALA A 140 2.69 6.20 -1.00
N THR A 141 1.80 6.48 -0.04
CA THR A 141 0.39 6.77 -0.32
C THR A 141 0.23 8.02 -1.20
N ALA A 142 0.96 9.09 -0.90
CA ALA A 142 0.94 10.31 -1.71
C ALA A 142 1.42 10.04 -3.15
N LEU A 143 2.49 9.27 -3.32
CA LEU A 143 3.00 8.89 -4.63
C LEU A 143 2.01 8.03 -5.42
N CYS A 144 1.32 7.08 -4.77
CA CYS A 144 0.26 6.28 -5.40
C CYS A 144 -0.90 7.16 -5.88
N LEU A 145 -1.34 8.13 -5.08
CA LEU A 145 -2.40 9.07 -5.45
C LEU A 145 -1.97 9.96 -6.64
N VAL A 146 -0.72 10.38 -6.68
CA VAL A 146 -0.16 11.14 -7.80
C VAL A 146 -0.12 10.28 -9.06
N GLU A 147 0.36 9.03 -9.00
CA GLU A 147 0.38 8.11 -10.14
C GLU A 147 -1.05 7.91 -10.69
N ARG A 148 -2.01 7.63 -9.84
CA ARG A 148 -3.43 7.46 -10.22
C ARG A 148 -4.03 8.70 -10.88
N LYS A 149 -3.68 9.90 -10.43
CA LYS A 149 -4.18 11.15 -11.03
C LYS A 149 -3.63 11.38 -12.43
N TYR A 150 -2.40 10.92 -12.70
CA TYR A 150 -1.78 11.07 -14.01
C TYR A 150 -2.22 10.00 -15.02
N ASP A 151 -2.65 8.81 -14.57
CA ASP A 151 -3.12 7.72 -15.43
C ASP A 151 -4.58 7.87 -15.88
N ARG A 152 -5.44 8.55 -15.07
CA ARG A 152 -6.86 8.78 -15.39
C ARG A 152 -7.15 9.55 -16.70
N PRO A 153 -6.40 10.58 -17.12
CA PRO A 153 -6.77 11.36 -18.30
C PRO A 153 -6.65 10.59 -19.63
N VAL A 154 -6.01 9.45 -19.66
CA VAL A 154 -5.81 8.65 -20.88
C VAL A 154 -6.99 7.69 -21.12
N GLU A 155 -7.62 7.19 -20.09
CA GLU A 155 -8.74 6.26 -20.19
C GLU A 155 -10.04 6.97 -20.58
N GLU A 156 -10.36 8.11 -19.99
CA GLU A 156 -11.53 8.91 -20.34
C GLU A 156 -11.45 9.48 -21.77
N ALA A 157 -10.25 9.84 -22.24
CA ALA A 157 -10.04 10.32 -23.61
C ALA A 157 -10.19 9.18 -24.65
N ASN A 158 -10.00 7.93 -24.26
CA ASN A 158 -10.14 6.78 -25.15
C ASN A 158 -11.57 6.23 -25.21
N GLU A 159 -12.33 6.33 -24.12
CA GLU A 159 -13.74 5.92 -24.09
C GLU A 159 -14.65 6.90 -24.85
N THR A 160 -14.33 8.19 -24.87
CA THR A 160 -15.14 9.21 -25.56
C THR A 160 -14.92 9.22 -27.09
N LYS A 161 -13.84 8.61 -27.59
CA LYS A 161 -13.52 8.60 -29.02
C LYS A 161 -14.37 7.69 -29.92
N PRO A 162 -14.78 6.48 -29.52
CA PRO A 162 -15.52 5.59 -30.44
C PRO A 162 -16.97 6.03 -30.70
N GLU A 163 -17.61 6.67 -29.71
CA GLU A 163 -19.04 7.00 -29.82
C GLU A 163 -19.30 8.19 -30.77
N VAL A 164 -18.48 9.23 -30.69
CA VAL A 164 -18.58 10.42 -31.54
C VAL A 164 -18.31 10.10 -33.04
N VAL A 165 -17.34 9.19 -33.28
CA VAL A 165 -17.04 8.79 -34.67
C VAL A 165 -18.15 7.94 -35.26
N THR A 166 -18.81 7.12 -34.45
CA THR A 166 -19.92 6.28 -34.91
C THR A 166 -21.19 7.12 -35.20
N GLU A 167 -21.44 8.14 -34.37
CA GLU A 167 -22.57 9.04 -34.52
C GLU A 167 -22.42 9.96 -35.74
N LEU A 168 -21.21 10.50 -35.99
CA LEU A 168 -20.90 11.27 -37.19
C LEU A 168 -21.01 10.45 -38.48
N ALA A 169 -20.59 9.19 -38.47
CA ALA A 169 -20.70 8.29 -39.60
C ALA A 169 -22.16 7.85 -39.88
N ALA A 170 -22.98 7.75 -38.82
CA ALA A 170 -24.42 7.48 -38.96
C ALA A 170 -25.17 8.69 -39.56
N THR A 171 -24.84 9.91 -39.14
CA THR A 171 -25.44 11.15 -39.62
C THR A 171 -25.10 11.43 -41.09
N GLN A 172 -23.89 11.09 -41.54
CA GLN A 172 -23.50 11.21 -42.96
C GLN A 172 -24.20 10.20 -43.88
N ARG A 173 -24.59 9.03 -43.39
CA ARG A 173 -25.33 8.02 -44.20
C ARG A 173 -26.82 8.36 -44.37
N GLY A 174 -27.37 9.28 -43.58
CA GLY A 174 -28.78 9.68 -43.63
C GLY A 174 -29.07 10.90 -44.48
N ALA A 175 -28.10 11.51 -45.18
CA ALA A 175 -28.32 12.67 -46.01
C ALA A 175 -28.85 12.28 -47.41
N PRO A 176 -30.13 12.57 -47.75
CA PRO A 176 -30.78 12.11 -49.00
C PRO A 176 -30.46 12.99 -50.21
N TRP A 177 -29.32 13.64 -50.28
CA TRP A 177 -29.03 14.69 -51.25
C TRP A 177 -28.27 14.21 -52.50
N PHE A 178 -27.92 12.96 -52.63
CA PHE A 178 -27.30 12.44 -53.85
C PHE A 178 -28.25 11.51 -54.60
N SER A 179 -29.23 12.11 -55.30
CA SER A 179 -29.89 11.51 -56.45
C SER A 179 -29.05 11.84 -57.69
N PRO A 180 -28.47 10.87 -58.38
CA PRO A 180 -27.82 11.16 -59.67
C PRO A 180 -28.86 11.43 -60.70
N PHE A 181 -28.79 12.62 -61.29
CA PHE A 181 -29.54 12.98 -62.45
C PHE A 181 -29.25 11.99 -63.60
N ARG A 182 -30.34 11.53 -64.24
CA ARG A 182 -30.33 10.89 -65.55
C ARG A 182 -30.00 11.88 -66.64
#